data_6df341c031b91ed630ee73cade0e4afe
#
_entry.id   6df341c031b91ed630ee73cade0e4afe
#
_cell.length_a   1.000
_cell.length_b   1.000
_cell.length_c   1.000
_cell.angle_alpha   90.00
_cell.angle_beta   90.00
_cell.angle_gamma   90.00
#
_symmetry.space_group_name_H-M   'P 1'
#
loop_
_entity.id
_entity.type
_entity.pdbx_description
1 polymer ?
#
loop_
_entity_poly.entity_id
_entity_poly.type
_entity_poly.pdbx_seq_one_letter_code
_entity_poly.pdbx_strand_id
1 'polypeptide(L)'
;MKVEIWSDIACPFCYIGKRRFENALEKFSKKGEVEIVWKSYQLNPELETHPNSSIYHYLSEQKGMPMEQVRTMISRVSEMAKEVGITMNFEQQVVANSFLAHRLSHLAKKWNVQHACE
;
A
#
# COMPACT_ATOMS: atom_id res chain seq x y z
N MET A 1 -23.17 -0.02 8.40
CA MET A 1 -22.31 1.10 7.89
C MET A 1 -21.43 0.53 6.78
N LYS A 2 -21.34 1.24 5.69
CA LYS A 2 -20.48 0.86 4.56
C LYS A 2 -19.26 1.79 4.49
N VAL A 3 -18.06 1.19 4.43
CA VAL A 3 -16.80 1.93 4.28
C VAL A 3 -16.16 1.51 2.96
N GLU A 4 -16.01 2.46 2.06
CA GLU A 4 -15.32 2.25 0.79
C GLU A 4 -13.90 2.79 0.89
N ILE A 5 -12.90 1.97 0.56
CA ILE A 5 -11.49 2.31 0.69
C ILE A 5 -10.84 2.28 -0.69
N TRP A 6 -10.41 3.43 -1.18
CA TRP A 6 -9.59 3.54 -2.39
C TRP A 6 -8.13 3.37 -2.01
N SER A 7 -7.49 2.37 -2.57
CA SER A 7 -6.14 1.96 -2.21
C SER A 7 -5.30 1.66 -3.44
N ASP A 8 -4.01 1.92 -3.34
CA ASP A 8 -3.02 1.43 -4.31
C ASP A 8 -2.10 0.41 -3.65
N ILE A 9 -2.03 -0.79 -4.22
CA ILE A 9 -1.18 -1.88 -3.73
C ILE A 9 0.31 -1.49 -3.70
N ALA A 10 0.72 -0.59 -4.60
CA ALA A 10 2.10 -0.08 -4.64
C ALA A 10 2.41 0.96 -3.55
N CYS A 11 1.40 1.42 -2.78
CA CYS A 11 1.56 2.51 -1.83
C CYS A 11 1.77 2.00 -0.39
N PRO A 12 2.94 2.24 0.23
CA PRO A 12 3.20 1.80 1.60
C PRO A 12 2.25 2.44 2.62
N PHE A 13 1.83 3.68 2.40
CA PHE A 13 0.87 4.36 3.27
C PHE A 13 -0.52 3.72 3.22
N CYS A 14 -0.93 3.18 2.08
CA CYS A 14 -2.19 2.44 1.97
C CYS A 14 -2.14 1.17 2.83
N TYR A 15 -1.04 0.45 2.83
CA TYR A 15 -0.87 -0.74 3.66
C TYR A 15 -0.84 -0.39 5.16
N ILE A 16 -0.10 0.65 5.54
CA ILE A 16 -0.10 1.17 6.93
C ILE A 16 -1.51 1.61 7.35
N GLY A 17 -2.19 2.34 6.48
CA GLY A 17 -3.56 2.80 6.70
C GLY A 17 -4.55 1.65 6.88
N LYS A 18 -4.43 0.60 6.07
CA LYS A 18 -5.21 -0.64 6.22
C LYS A 18 -5.02 -1.23 7.60
N ARG A 19 -3.78 -1.40 8.05
CA ARG A 19 -3.47 -1.98 9.36
C ARG A 19 -4.00 -1.13 10.52
N ARG A 20 -3.89 0.19 10.43
CA ARG A 20 -4.48 1.11 11.42
C ARG A 20 -5.99 1.01 11.47
N PHE A 21 -6.63 0.93 10.30
CA PHE A 21 -8.07 0.74 10.19
C PHE A 21 -8.53 -0.58 10.81
N GLU A 22 -7.85 -1.68 10.52
CA GLU A 22 -8.11 -3.01 11.09
C GLU A 22 -8.02 -2.96 12.63
N ASN A 23 -6.96 -2.37 13.17
CA ASN A 23 -6.76 -2.23 14.62
C ASN A 23 -7.85 -1.38 15.28
N ALA A 24 -8.33 -0.34 14.61
CA ALA A 24 -9.44 0.48 15.10
C ALA A 24 -10.78 -0.29 15.04
N LEU A 25 -11.01 -1.01 13.95
CA LEU A 25 -12.22 -1.80 13.74
C LEU A 25 -12.36 -2.91 14.77
N GLU A 26 -11.26 -3.57 15.16
CA GLU A 26 -11.30 -4.60 16.21
C GLU A 26 -11.78 -4.06 17.56
N LYS A 27 -11.50 -2.80 17.85
CA LYS A 27 -11.93 -2.12 19.10
C LYS A 27 -13.33 -1.52 18.99
N PHE A 28 -13.91 -1.53 17.80
CA PHE A 28 -15.23 -0.97 17.59
C PHE A 28 -16.31 -1.96 17.96
N SER A 29 -17.22 -1.56 18.88
CA SER A 29 -18.25 -2.45 19.44
C SER A 29 -19.23 -3.00 18.40
N LYS A 30 -19.43 -2.28 17.29
CA LYS A 30 -20.33 -2.64 16.19
C LYS A 30 -19.59 -3.07 14.93
N LYS A 31 -18.41 -3.67 15.08
CA LYS A 31 -17.58 -4.11 13.92
C LYS A 31 -18.32 -5.04 12.95
N GLY A 32 -19.24 -5.87 13.44
CA GLY A 32 -20.06 -6.75 12.61
C GLY A 32 -21.08 -6.04 11.72
N GLU A 33 -21.37 -4.75 11.99
CA GLU A 33 -22.25 -3.91 11.18
C GLU A 33 -21.48 -3.10 10.11
N VAL A 34 -20.16 -3.27 10.03
CA VAL A 34 -19.29 -2.54 9.09
C VAL A 34 -19.00 -3.41 7.87
N GLU A 35 -19.52 -3.01 6.72
CA GLU A 35 -19.16 -3.57 5.41
C GLU A 35 -17.96 -2.82 4.86
N ILE A 36 -16.89 -3.53 4.50
CA ILE A 36 -15.69 -2.95 3.88
C ILE A 36 -15.67 -3.28 2.39
N VAL A 37 -15.53 -2.25 1.56
CA VAL A 37 -15.42 -2.40 0.12
C VAL A 37 -14.12 -1.79 -0.37
N TRP A 38 -13.25 -2.63 -0.91
CA TRP A 38 -11.97 -2.22 -1.51
C TRP A 38 -12.18 -1.74 -2.94
N LYS A 39 -11.64 -0.57 -3.24
CA LYS A 39 -11.62 0.07 -4.55
C LYS A 39 -10.18 0.30 -4.98
N SER A 40 -9.89 0.04 -6.24
CA SER A 40 -8.57 0.29 -6.80
C SER A 40 -8.39 1.75 -7.18
N TYR A 41 -7.24 2.30 -6.82
CA TYR A 41 -6.77 3.60 -7.27
C TYR A 41 -5.29 3.54 -7.60
N GLN A 42 -4.91 3.76 -8.85
CA GLN A 42 -3.50 3.83 -9.22
C GLN A 42 -2.97 5.25 -9.02
N LEU A 43 -2.00 5.42 -8.14
CA LEU A 43 -1.32 6.71 -7.91
C LEU A 43 -0.54 7.17 -9.13
N ASN A 44 0.03 6.22 -9.88
CA ASN A 44 0.72 6.48 -11.14
C ASN A 44 0.37 5.39 -12.17
N PRO A 45 -0.72 5.56 -12.93
CA PRO A 45 -1.12 4.57 -13.94
C PRO A 45 -0.16 4.48 -15.14
N GLU A 46 0.63 5.53 -15.38
CA GLU A 46 1.62 5.60 -16.46
C GLU A 46 2.98 4.98 -16.08
N LEU A 47 3.12 4.51 -14.83
CA LEU A 47 4.35 3.89 -14.38
C LEU A 47 4.64 2.61 -15.17
N GLU A 48 5.83 2.58 -15.78
CA GLU A 48 6.37 1.35 -16.36
C GLU A 48 7.09 0.53 -15.27
N THR A 49 7.00 -0.79 -15.38
CA THR A 49 7.69 -1.68 -14.45
C THR A 49 9.17 -1.73 -14.76
N HIS A 50 9.99 -1.39 -13.75
CA HIS A 50 11.46 -1.40 -13.84
C HIS A 50 12.05 -2.35 -12.79
N PRO A 51 12.15 -3.66 -13.07
CA PRO A 51 12.56 -4.66 -12.09
C PRO A 51 13.96 -4.46 -11.52
N ASN A 52 14.83 -3.77 -12.26
CA ASN A 52 16.20 -3.49 -11.85
C ASN A 52 16.41 -2.09 -11.27
N SER A 53 15.36 -1.30 -11.12
CA SER A 53 15.44 0.04 -10.56
C SER A 53 15.21 0.02 -9.06
N SER A 54 16.10 0.66 -8.31
CA SER A 54 15.92 0.90 -6.89
C SER A 54 14.78 1.88 -6.64
N ILE A 55 13.93 1.62 -5.65
CA ILE A 55 12.88 2.55 -5.22
C ILE A 55 13.45 3.90 -4.80
N TYR A 56 14.64 3.92 -4.21
CA TYR A 56 15.33 5.16 -3.82
C TYR A 56 15.67 6.02 -5.03
N HIS A 57 16.20 5.41 -6.07
CA HIS A 57 16.56 6.10 -7.30
C HIS A 57 15.32 6.62 -8.04
N TYR A 58 14.30 5.75 -8.17
CA TYR A 58 13.03 6.11 -8.76
C TYR A 58 12.39 7.33 -8.06
N LEU A 59 12.33 7.32 -6.72
CA LEU A 59 11.73 8.43 -5.96
C LEU A 59 12.57 9.72 -6.06
N SER A 60 13.90 9.59 -6.08
CA SER A 60 14.79 10.74 -6.27
C SER A 60 14.53 11.43 -7.60
N GLU A 61 14.42 10.67 -8.68
CA GLU A 61 14.11 11.20 -10.01
C GLU A 61 12.71 11.78 -10.10
N GLN A 62 11.70 11.04 -9.65
CA GLN A 62 10.29 11.47 -9.75
C GLN A 62 9.96 12.71 -8.92
N LYS A 63 10.61 12.89 -7.79
CA LYS A 63 10.37 14.01 -6.88
C LYS A 63 11.41 15.13 -6.98
N GLY A 64 12.47 14.92 -7.77
CA GLY A 64 13.58 15.88 -7.86
C GLY A 64 14.28 16.11 -6.51
N MET A 65 14.31 15.10 -5.64
CA MET A 65 14.86 15.16 -4.30
C MET A 65 16.25 14.57 -4.23
N PRO A 66 17.18 15.17 -3.44
CA PRO A 66 18.46 14.53 -3.13
C PRO A 66 18.26 13.14 -2.53
N MET A 67 19.18 12.21 -2.85
CA MET A 67 19.13 10.82 -2.38
C MET A 67 19.03 10.72 -0.85
N GLU A 68 19.72 11.60 -0.12
CA GLU A 68 19.69 11.64 1.34
C GLU A 68 18.29 11.94 1.89
N GLN A 69 17.56 12.87 1.25
CA GLN A 69 16.17 13.17 1.63
C GLN A 69 15.24 12.00 1.35
N VAL A 70 15.44 11.30 0.24
CA VAL A 70 14.67 10.08 -0.08
C VAL A 70 14.91 9.00 0.97
N ARG A 71 16.16 8.77 1.37
CA ARG A 71 16.51 7.81 2.43
C ARG A 71 15.84 8.14 3.75
N THR A 72 15.85 9.41 4.14
CA THR A 72 15.19 9.89 5.37
C THR A 72 13.69 9.67 5.29
N MET A 73 13.05 9.97 4.16
CA MET A 73 11.62 9.75 3.94
C MET A 73 11.25 8.26 4.05
N ILE A 74 12.00 7.38 3.38
CA ILE A 74 11.78 5.94 3.41
C ILE A 74 12.00 5.37 4.82
N SER A 75 13.01 5.85 5.54
CA SER A 75 13.25 5.46 6.94
C SER A 75 12.05 5.80 7.83
N ARG A 76 11.46 6.99 7.67
CA ARG A 76 10.25 7.39 8.42
C ARG A 76 9.06 6.49 8.09
N VAL A 77 8.88 6.15 6.82
CA VAL A 77 7.81 5.22 6.42
C VAL A 77 8.03 3.83 7.03
N SER A 78 9.27 3.35 7.06
CA SER A 78 9.62 2.08 7.70
C SER A 78 9.30 2.08 9.20
N GLU A 79 9.58 3.17 9.91
CA GLU A 79 9.25 3.31 11.33
C GLU A 79 7.72 3.33 11.56
N MET A 80 6.98 4.08 10.74
CA MET A 80 5.51 4.09 10.80
C MET A 80 4.91 2.71 10.55
N ALA A 81 5.50 1.93 9.65
CA ALA A 81 5.07 0.56 9.37
C ALA A 81 5.32 -0.36 10.59
N LYS A 82 6.49 -0.25 11.22
CA LYS A 82 6.82 -1.02 12.43
C LYS A 82 5.84 -0.77 13.58
N GLU A 83 5.38 0.47 13.76
CA GLU A 83 4.39 0.82 14.78
C GLU A 83 3.09 0.02 14.67
N VAL A 84 2.77 -0.46 13.47
CA VAL A 84 1.57 -1.27 13.20
C VAL A 84 1.90 -2.73 12.87
N GLY A 85 3.11 -3.19 13.19
CA GLY A 85 3.54 -4.58 13.04
C GLY A 85 3.89 -4.98 11.60
N ILE A 86 4.21 -4.02 10.73
CA ILE A 86 4.63 -4.27 9.35
C ILE A 86 6.13 -4.07 9.22
N THR A 87 6.83 -5.07 8.68
CA THR A 87 8.24 -4.95 8.27
C THR A 87 8.30 -4.70 6.77
N MET A 88 8.82 -3.55 6.36
CA MET A 88 9.01 -3.20 4.96
C MET A 88 10.49 -3.31 4.58
N ASN A 89 10.79 -4.04 3.51
CA ASN A 89 12.13 -4.15 2.96
C ASN A 89 12.23 -3.38 1.64
N PHE A 90 12.45 -2.08 1.74
CA PHE A 90 12.54 -1.19 0.59
C PHE A 90 13.77 -1.46 -0.30
N GLU A 91 14.82 -2.07 0.26
CA GLU A 91 16.02 -2.44 -0.51
C GLU A 91 15.72 -3.49 -1.59
N GLN A 92 14.71 -4.33 -1.36
CA GLN A 92 14.28 -5.38 -2.29
C GLN A 92 12.98 -5.02 -3.04
N GLN A 93 12.47 -3.82 -2.84
CA GLN A 93 11.24 -3.40 -3.51
C GLN A 93 11.48 -3.23 -5.01
N VAL A 94 10.60 -3.85 -5.79
CA VAL A 94 10.54 -3.67 -7.24
C VAL A 94 9.63 -2.48 -7.57
N VAL A 95 10.12 -1.59 -8.43
CA VAL A 95 9.31 -0.51 -9.01
C VAL A 95 8.42 -1.10 -10.09
N ALA A 96 7.13 -1.24 -9.81
CA ALA A 96 6.18 -1.92 -10.68
C ALA A 96 4.86 -1.17 -10.80
N ASN A 97 4.26 -1.23 -12.00
CA ASN A 97 2.89 -0.80 -12.21
C ASN A 97 1.93 -1.73 -11.46
N SER A 98 1.02 -1.16 -10.69
CA SER A 98 0.12 -1.92 -9.80
C SER A 98 -1.14 -2.46 -10.48
N PHE A 99 -1.35 -2.22 -11.78
CA PHE A 99 -2.59 -2.59 -12.48
C PHE A 99 -2.92 -4.09 -12.39
N LEU A 100 -1.93 -4.96 -12.64
CA LEU A 100 -2.14 -6.41 -12.58
C LEU A 100 -2.39 -6.89 -11.14
N ALA A 101 -1.76 -6.28 -10.15
CA ALA A 101 -2.01 -6.56 -8.74
C ALA A 101 -3.45 -6.21 -8.35
N HIS A 102 -3.95 -5.06 -8.80
CA HIS A 102 -5.35 -4.69 -8.60
C HIS A 102 -6.31 -5.67 -9.27
N ARG A 103 -6.01 -6.14 -10.48
CA ARG A 103 -6.81 -7.19 -11.14
C ARG A 103 -6.87 -8.46 -10.31
N LEU A 104 -5.73 -8.87 -9.73
CA LEU A 104 -5.68 -10.05 -8.87
C LEU A 104 -6.53 -9.84 -7.61
N SER A 105 -6.44 -8.69 -6.98
CA SER A 105 -7.25 -8.33 -5.81
C SER A 105 -8.75 -8.42 -6.11
N HIS A 106 -9.21 -7.86 -7.23
CA HIS A 106 -10.61 -7.96 -7.63
C HIS A 106 -11.03 -9.38 -8.02
N LEU A 107 -10.14 -10.18 -8.60
CA LEU A 107 -10.40 -11.60 -8.84
C LEU A 107 -10.58 -12.36 -7.52
N ALA A 108 -9.75 -12.08 -6.53
CA ALA A 108 -9.81 -12.68 -5.20
C ALA A 108 -11.14 -12.40 -4.47
N LYS A 109 -11.84 -11.33 -4.82
CA LYS A 109 -13.17 -11.03 -4.31
C LYS A 109 -14.18 -12.17 -4.55
N LYS A 110 -14.04 -12.90 -5.65
CA LYS A 110 -14.91 -14.05 -5.98
C LYS A 110 -14.84 -15.18 -4.96
N TRP A 111 -13.74 -15.25 -4.22
CA TRP A 111 -13.49 -16.25 -3.16
C TRP A 111 -13.47 -15.65 -1.75
N ASN A 112 -13.96 -14.41 -1.59
CA ASN A 112 -13.96 -13.67 -0.30
C ASN A 112 -12.58 -13.51 0.33
N VAL A 113 -11.52 -13.43 -0.48
CA VAL A 113 -10.13 -13.23 0.00
C VAL A 113 -9.51 -11.93 -0.50
N GLN A 114 -10.31 -11.01 -1.03
CA GLN A 114 -9.82 -9.69 -1.49
C GLN A 114 -9.09 -8.94 -0.37
N HIS A 115 -9.66 -8.94 0.83
CA HIS A 115 -9.07 -8.26 1.99
C HIS A 115 -7.66 -8.76 2.32
N ALA A 116 -7.38 -10.04 2.11
CA ALA A 116 -6.03 -10.60 2.29
C ALA A 116 -5.06 -10.20 1.17
N CYS A 117 -5.57 -9.89 -0.03
CA CYS A 117 -4.76 -9.43 -1.16
C CYS A 117 -4.39 -7.96 -1.08
N GLU A 118 -5.19 -7.15 -0.40
CA GLU A 118 -4.92 -5.72 -0.19
C GLU A 118 -3.84 -5.55 0.89
#